data_42158d86032ed801b40f6474cc98ad9f
#
_entry.id   42158d86032ed801b40f6474cc98ad9f
#
_cell.length_a   1.000
_cell.length_b   1.000
_cell.length_c   1.000
_cell.angle_alpha   90.00
_cell.angle_beta   90.00
_cell.angle_gamma   90.00
#
_symmetry.space_group_name_H-M   'P 1'
#
loop_
_entity.id
_entity.type
_entity.pdbx_description
1 polymer ?
#
loop_
_entity_poly.entity_id
_entity_poly.type
_entity_poly.pdbx_seq_one_letter_code
_entity_poly.pdbx_strand_id
1 'polypeptide(L)' 'MQIYLNGELQHTECKNLLELVQTFALEGKRFAAEQNENIISKSKLEHTPICAMDRIEIIHAVGGG' A
#
# COMPACT_ATOMS: atom_id res chain seq x y z
N MET A 1 5.50 -2.52 -13.31
CA MET A 1 4.16 -2.08 -13.71
C MET A 1 3.85 -0.72 -13.11
N GLN A 2 2.86 -0.06 -13.64
CA GLN A 2 2.46 1.24 -13.12
C GLN A 2 1.23 1.11 -12.23
N ILE A 3 1.21 1.89 -11.17
CA ILE A 3 0.09 1.99 -10.25
C ILE A 3 -0.11 3.46 -9.89
N TYR A 4 -1.27 3.76 -9.31
CA TYR A 4 -1.49 5.05 -8.68
C TYR A 4 -1.28 4.87 -7.19
N LEU A 5 -0.33 5.61 -6.63
CA LEU A 5 -0.05 5.56 -5.21
C LEU A 5 -0.31 6.93 -4.62
N ASN A 6 -1.31 7.00 -3.74
CA ASN A 6 -1.75 8.26 -3.13
C ASN A 6 -2.01 9.32 -4.20
N GLY A 7 -2.63 8.90 -5.30
CA GLY A 7 -3.02 9.81 -6.38
C GLY A 7 -1.94 10.09 -7.41
N GLU A 8 -0.75 9.54 -7.24
CA GLU A 8 0.36 9.77 -8.17
C GLU A 8 0.69 8.50 -8.93
N LEU A 9 0.88 8.64 -10.24
CA LEU A 9 1.29 7.52 -11.08
C LEU A 9 2.75 7.18 -10.79
N GLN A 10 3.00 5.94 -10.42
CA GLN A 10 4.36 5.48 -10.10
C GLN A 10 4.58 4.08 -10.64
N HIS A 11 5.83 3.76 -10.91
CA HIS A 11 6.23 2.41 -11.29
C HIS A 11 6.58 1.61 -10.04
N THR A 12 6.21 0.33 -10.03
CA THR A 12 6.57 -0.56 -8.93
C THR A 12 6.90 -1.94 -9.46
N GLU A 13 7.81 -2.62 -8.77
CA GLU A 13 8.12 -4.03 -8.99
C GLU A 13 7.53 -4.90 -7.89
N CYS A 14 6.85 -4.31 -6.94
CA CYS A 14 6.26 -5.05 -5.83
C CYS A 14 5.17 -5.99 -6.35
N LYS A 15 5.11 -7.18 -5.78
CA LYS A 15 4.14 -8.20 -6.22
C LYS A 15 2.87 -8.17 -5.38
N ASN A 16 2.96 -7.72 -4.13
CA ASN A 16 1.82 -7.65 -3.24
C ASN A 16 1.91 -6.39 -2.38
N LEU A 17 0.83 -6.13 -1.63
CA LEU A 17 0.77 -4.92 -0.82
C LEU A 17 1.77 -4.94 0.32
N LEU A 18 2.11 -6.10 0.86
CA LEU A 18 3.10 -6.17 1.92
C LEU A 18 4.45 -5.65 1.44
N GLU A 19 4.89 -6.07 0.25
CA GLU A 19 6.15 -5.57 -0.29
C GLU A 19 6.13 -4.06 -0.47
N LEU A 20 5.00 -3.53 -0.91
CA LEU A 20 4.87 -2.09 -1.09
C LEU A 20 4.99 -1.35 0.24
N VAL A 21 4.32 -1.87 1.27
CA VAL A 21 4.38 -1.29 2.62
C VAL A 21 5.82 -1.34 3.16
N GLN A 22 6.52 -2.44 2.92
CA GLN A 22 7.90 -2.58 3.34
C GLN A 22 8.81 -1.56 2.67
N THR A 23 8.51 -1.22 1.42
CA THR A 23 9.26 -0.18 0.70
C THR A 23 9.21 1.16 1.42
N PHE A 24 8.13 1.45 2.12
CA PHE A 24 7.98 2.69 2.87
C PHE A 24 8.38 2.57 4.34
N ALA A 25 8.91 1.39 4.74
CA ALA A 25 9.34 1.15 6.11
C ALA A 25 8.23 1.39 7.14
N LEU A 26 7.02 0.98 6.80
CA LEU A 26 5.86 1.18 7.67
C LEU A 26 5.56 -0.01 8.57
N GLU A 27 6.32 -1.08 8.48
CA GLU A 27 6.12 -2.22 9.36
C GLU A 27 6.27 -1.80 10.81
N GLY A 28 5.35 -2.26 11.66
CA GLY A 28 5.34 -1.88 13.06
C GLY A 28 4.73 -0.51 13.33
N LYS A 29 4.35 0.22 12.31
CA LYS A 29 3.73 1.53 12.46
C LYS A 29 2.23 1.44 12.20
N ARG A 30 1.51 2.46 12.62
CA ARG A 30 0.08 2.53 12.36
C ARG A 30 -0.15 3.05 10.96
N PHE A 31 -0.85 2.27 10.16
CA PHE A 31 -1.21 2.71 8.82
C PHE A 31 -2.46 1.98 8.37
N ALA A 32 -3.10 2.52 7.35
CA ALA A 32 -4.20 1.88 6.66
C ALA A 32 -3.86 1.81 5.18
N ALA A 33 -4.18 0.69 4.55
CA ALA A 33 -3.95 0.51 3.12
C ALA A 33 -5.28 0.26 2.43
N GLU A 34 -5.47 0.92 1.29
CA GLU A 34 -6.65 0.71 0.45
C GLU A 34 -6.18 0.33 -0.95
N GLN A 35 -6.92 -0.56 -1.57
CA GLN A 35 -6.67 -0.94 -2.94
C GLN A 35 -8.00 -0.84 -3.68
N ASN A 36 -8.06 0.06 -4.65
CA ASN A 36 -9.28 0.29 -5.45
C ASN A 36 -10.49 0.50 -4.56
N GLU A 37 -10.31 1.34 -3.54
CA GLU A 37 -11.33 1.77 -2.57
C GLU A 37 -11.71 0.70 -1.54
N ASN A 38 -11.01 -0.43 -1.51
CA ASN A 38 -11.23 -1.45 -0.51
C ASN A 38 -10.13 -1.40 0.54
N ILE A 39 -10.52 -1.35 1.81
CA ILE A 39 -9.56 -1.37 2.90
C ILE A 39 -9.01 -2.79 3.04
N ILE A 40 -7.68 -2.90 3.09
CA ILE A 40 -7.01 -4.19 3.19
C ILE A 40 -6.41 -4.31 4.59
N SER A 41 -6.82 -5.31 5.34
CA SER A 41 -6.29 -5.54 6.68
C SER A 41 -4.84 -5.97 6.62
N LYS A 42 -4.10 -5.71 7.71
CA LYS A 42 -2.67 -6.03 7.76
C LYS A 42 -2.41 -7.52 7.53
N SER A 43 -3.29 -8.38 8.03
CA SER A 43 -3.11 -9.82 7.86
C SER A 43 -3.28 -10.27 6.41
N LYS A 44 -3.85 -9.43 5.56
CA LYS A 44 -4.09 -9.78 4.16
C LYS A 44 -3.14 -9.13 3.18
N LEU A 45 -2.28 -8.23 3.65
CA LEU A 45 -1.36 -7.52 2.76
C LEU A 45 -0.50 -8.48 1.94
N GLU A 46 0.02 -9.51 2.60
CA GLU A 46 0.87 -10.50 1.98
C GLU A 46 0.14 -11.28 0.88
N HIS A 47 -1.16 -11.44 1.03
CA HIS A 47 -1.99 -12.23 0.11
C HIS A 47 -2.76 -11.38 -0.88
N THR A 48 -2.47 -10.09 -0.96
CA THR A 48 -3.17 -9.18 -1.85
C THR A 48 -2.22 -8.75 -2.97
N PRO A 49 -2.35 -9.35 -4.15
CA PRO A 49 -1.46 -9.02 -5.26
C PRO A 49 -1.75 -7.61 -5.80
N ILE A 50 -0.73 -7.01 -6.36
CA ILE A 50 -0.87 -5.71 -7.03
C ILE A 50 -0.98 -5.96 -8.51
N CYS A 51 -1.95 -5.32 -9.14
CA CYS A 51 -2.16 -5.39 -10.58
C CYS A 51 -1.87 -4.04 -11.21
N ALA A 52 -1.54 -4.06 -12.50
CA ALA A 52 -1.26 -2.83 -13.21
C ALA A 52 -2.43 -1.85 -13.09
N MET A 53 -2.11 -0.59 -12.90
CA MET A 53 -3.07 0.52 -12.80
C MET A 53 -3.96 0.47 -11.55
N ASP A 54 -3.64 -0.38 -10.58
CA ASP A 54 -4.34 -0.35 -9.29
C ASP A 54 -4.19 1.01 -8.64
N ARG A 55 -5.23 1.43 -7.94
CA ARG A 55 -5.21 2.64 -7.14
C ARG A 55 -5.01 2.25 -5.70
N ILE A 56 -3.87 2.62 -5.16
CA ILE A 56 -3.46 2.24 -3.82
C ILE A 56 -3.27 3.50 -2.99
N GLU A 57 -3.84 3.51 -1.80
CA GLU A 57 -3.63 4.59 -0.86
C GLU A 57 -3.10 4.02 0.43
N ILE A 58 -2.04 4.63 0.93
CA ILE A 58 -1.46 4.25 2.21
C ILE A 58 -1.43 5.49 3.08
N ILE A 59 -2.14 5.41 4.20
CA ILE A 59 -2.26 6.51 5.14
C ILE A 59 -1.67 6.04 6.46
N HIS A 60 -0.72 6.80 7.00
CA HIS A 60 -0.16 6.44 8.29
C HIS A 60 -0.23 7.62 9.25
N ALA A 61 -0.30 7.29 10.53
CA ALA A 61 -0.33 8.30 11.56
C ALA A 61 1.02 8.98 11.66
N VAL A 62 1.01 10.32 11.76
CA VAL A 62 2.22 11.12 11.93
C VAL A 62 2.10 11.92 13.21
N GLY A 63 3.25 12.30 13.74
CA GLY A 63 3.30 13.04 14.99
C GLY A 63 3.09 12.13 16.18
N GLY A 64 3.16 12.65 17.35
CA GLY A 64 3.10 11.90 18.58
C GLY A 64 1.72 11.38 18.95
N GLY A 65 0.91 11.24 17.98
CA GLY A 65 -0.44 10.76 18.24
C GLY A 65 -0.47 9.34 18.71
#